data_e994683e8d0fdfb3f953b9bfa138ecd2
#
_entry.id   e994683e8d0fdfb3f953b9bfa138ecd2
#
_cell.length_a   1.000
_cell.length_b   1.000
_cell.length_c   1.000
_cell.angle_alpha   90.00
_cell.angle_beta   90.00
_cell.angle_gamma   90.00
#
_symmetry.space_group_name_H-M   'P 1'
#
loop_
_entity.id
_entity.type
_entity.pdbx_description
1 polymer ?
#
loop_
_entity_poly.entity_id
_entity_poly.type
_entity_poly.pdbx_seq_one_letter_code
_entity_poly.pdbx_strand_id
1 'polypeptide(L)'
;NGELRGKDEWERVSWDEALDLVAQGLTRAKEQYGNRSILLLKGWNPEMTRTMGAFGGFTNFWDTNSYGSWSKTPFVIGFHHDNMQDQTINDRYDLRNCETIVMMAMNPAWSAAGSQMWNYWQAKAAGAKFIVVDPMYSETAATLDAEWIPIRPATDMAFLLGVAYAMLEADEAEGLIDWDFLNRCTVGFDAEHMPSDAKQQTNFKDYVQGAYDNTPKTPEWASEICGASPEAIRNLARAMGKDH
;
A
#
# COMPACT_ATOMS: atom_id res chain seq x y z
N ASN A 1 7.81 -3.23 -38.33
CA ASN A 1 8.12 -4.66 -38.42
C ASN A 1 8.55 -5.16 -37.03
N GLY A 2 7.81 -6.15 -36.45
CA GLY A 2 8.09 -6.66 -35.11
C GLY A 2 9.47 -7.32 -34.96
N GLU A 3 10.03 -7.82 -36.05
CA GLU A 3 11.35 -8.45 -36.08
C GLU A 3 12.50 -7.47 -35.87
N LEU A 4 12.25 -6.19 -36.17
CA LEU A 4 13.23 -5.11 -36.03
C LEU A 4 13.15 -4.40 -34.68
N ARG A 5 12.19 -4.75 -33.83
CA ARG A 5 12.05 -4.12 -32.51
C ARG A 5 13.33 -4.27 -31.69
N GLY A 6 13.90 -3.15 -31.28
CA GLY A 6 15.18 -3.08 -30.55
C GLY A 6 16.44 -3.31 -31.36
N LYS A 7 16.33 -3.45 -32.70
CA LYS A 7 17.45 -3.65 -33.62
C LYS A 7 17.50 -2.58 -34.72
N ASP A 8 16.40 -1.86 -34.92
CA ASP A 8 16.25 -0.83 -35.94
C ASP A 8 16.86 0.48 -35.49
N GLU A 9 17.18 1.32 -36.44
CA GLU A 9 17.73 2.65 -36.20
C GLU A 9 16.60 3.69 -36.13
N TRP A 10 16.82 4.76 -35.38
CA TRP A 10 15.88 5.87 -35.28
C TRP A 10 16.15 6.87 -36.40
N GLU A 11 15.12 7.20 -37.17
CA GLU A 11 15.16 8.26 -38.16
C GLU A 11 14.52 9.53 -37.60
N ARG A 12 15.18 10.67 -37.80
CA ARG A 12 14.66 11.96 -37.39
C ARG A 12 13.74 12.52 -38.48
N VAL A 13 12.47 12.71 -38.13
CA VAL A 13 11.44 13.26 -39.01
C VAL A 13 10.98 14.64 -38.52
N SER A 14 10.32 15.42 -39.41
CA SER A 14 9.65 16.67 -39.04
C SER A 14 8.38 16.39 -38.18
N TRP A 15 7.90 17.40 -37.49
CA TRP A 15 6.64 17.29 -36.75
C TRP A 15 5.45 17.04 -37.71
N ASP A 16 5.40 17.68 -38.85
CA ASP A 16 4.34 17.50 -39.84
C ASP A 16 4.32 16.06 -40.35
N GLU A 17 5.45 15.49 -40.67
CA GLU A 17 5.57 14.10 -41.09
C GLU A 17 5.17 13.12 -39.96
N ALA A 18 5.62 13.37 -38.75
CA ALA A 18 5.25 12.53 -37.59
C ALA A 18 3.75 12.53 -37.33
N LEU A 19 3.10 13.71 -37.39
CA LEU A 19 1.65 13.84 -37.21
C LEU A 19 0.88 13.16 -38.35
N ASP A 20 1.34 13.28 -39.59
CA ASP A 20 0.73 12.61 -40.73
C ASP A 20 0.83 11.08 -40.61
N LEU A 21 1.95 10.54 -40.18
CA LEU A 21 2.15 9.11 -39.94
C LEU A 21 1.21 8.58 -38.84
N VAL A 22 1.07 9.32 -37.76
CA VAL A 22 0.14 8.97 -36.67
C VAL A 22 -1.31 9.01 -37.15
N ALA A 23 -1.70 10.08 -37.84
CA ALA A 23 -3.05 10.23 -38.37
C ALA A 23 -3.43 9.12 -39.36
N GLN A 24 -2.53 8.78 -40.27
CA GLN A 24 -2.71 7.67 -41.21
C GLN A 24 -2.83 6.32 -40.51
N GLY A 25 -1.99 6.09 -39.47
CA GLY A 25 -2.03 4.87 -38.67
C GLY A 25 -3.36 4.70 -37.95
N LEU A 26 -3.84 5.76 -37.28
CA LEU A 26 -5.11 5.77 -36.58
C LEU A 26 -6.30 5.62 -37.54
N THR A 27 -6.30 6.32 -38.68
CA THR A 27 -7.34 6.22 -39.70
C THR A 27 -7.43 4.81 -40.25
N ARG A 28 -6.29 4.20 -40.61
CA ARG A 28 -6.26 2.82 -41.07
C ARG A 28 -6.82 1.83 -40.02
N ALA A 29 -6.41 1.97 -38.75
CA ALA A 29 -6.94 1.11 -37.67
C ALA A 29 -8.46 1.26 -37.51
N LYS A 30 -8.94 2.50 -37.55
CA LYS A 30 -10.39 2.80 -37.48
C LYS A 30 -11.16 2.19 -38.64
N GLU A 31 -10.68 2.35 -39.88
CA GLU A 31 -11.36 1.87 -41.09
C GLU A 31 -11.36 0.33 -41.17
N GLN A 32 -10.28 -0.32 -40.78
CA GLN A 32 -10.15 -1.77 -40.86
C GLN A 32 -10.81 -2.51 -39.68
N TYR A 33 -10.75 -1.96 -38.48
CA TYR A 33 -11.09 -2.68 -37.25
C TYR A 33 -12.04 -1.90 -36.32
N GLY A 34 -12.34 -0.64 -36.63
CA GLY A 34 -13.15 0.25 -35.79
C GLY A 34 -12.37 0.86 -34.62
N ASN A 35 -12.96 1.87 -33.98
CA ASN A 35 -12.31 2.62 -32.91
C ASN A 35 -11.94 1.78 -31.68
N ARG A 36 -12.64 0.65 -31.44
CA ARG A 36 -12.31 -0.26 -30.32
C ARG A 36 -10.95 -0.93 -30.45
N SER A 37 -10.37 -0.99 -31.66
CA SER A 37 -9.04 -1.54 -31.87
C SER A 37 -7.91 -0.57 -31.43
N ILE A 38 -8.24 0.68 -31.15
CA ILE A 38 -7.28 1.70 -30.72
C ILE A 38 -7.27 1.74 -29.20
N LEU A 39 -6.20 1.23 -28.60
CA LEU A 39 -5.96 1.32 -27.17
C LEU A 39 -5.18 2.60 -26.85
N LEU A 40 -5.72 3.47 -26.02
CA LEU A 40 -5.06 4.68 -25.55
C LEU A 40 -4.44 4.46 -24.15
N LEU A 41 -3.15 4.29 -24.12
CA LEU A 41 -2.37 4.27 -22.88
C LEU A 41 -1.92 5.69 -22.57
N LYS A 42 -2.58 6.32 -21.62
CA LYS A 42 -2.30 7.70 -21.24
C LYS A 42 -2.24 7.85 -19.72
N GLY A 43 -1.42 8.75 -19.23
CA GLY A 43 -1.57 9.30 -17.89
C GLY A 43 -2.75 10.31 -17.84
N TRP A 44 -2.75 11.19 -16.87
CA TRP A 44 -3.69 12.32 -16.80
C TRP A 44 -3.44 13.28 -17.96
N ASN A 45 -4.10 13.06 -19.10
CA ASN A 45 -4.00 13.87 -20.30
C ASN A 45 -5.40 14.11 -20.88
N PRO A 46 -6.10 15.18 -20.42
CA PRO A 46 -7.44 15.51 -20.89
C PRO A 46 -7.50 15.87 -22.37
N GLU A 47 -6.46 16.51 -22.92
CA GLU A 47 -6.39 16.94 -24.31
C GLU A 47 -6.38 15.75 -25.24
N MET A 48 -5.56 14.75 -24.95
CA MET A 48 -5.52 13.51 -25.72
C MET A 48 -6.84 12.75 -25.65
N THR A 49 -7.48 12.72 -24.47
CA THR A 49 -8.80 12.11 -24.29
C THR A 49 -9.86 12.79 -25.15
N ARG A 50 -9.88 14.13 -25.18
CA ARG A 50 -10.81 14.92 -26.00
C ARG A 50 -10.56 14.70 -27.50
N THR A 51 -9.30 14.73 -27.92
CA THR A 51 -8.91 14.52 -29.33
C THR A 51 -9.35 13.14 -29.80
N MET A 52 -9.05 12.10 -29.05
CA MET A 52 -9.44 10.74 -29.41
C MET A 52 -10.94 10.50 -29.31
N GLY A 53 -11.63 11.18 -28.38
CA GLY A 53 -13.10 11.22 -28.32
C GLY A 53 -13.70 11.84 -29.58
N ALA A 54 -13.19 12.98 -30.03
CA ALA A 54 -13.62 13.63 -31.26
C ALA A 54 -13.30 12.79 -32.52
N PHE A 55 -12.25 11.99 -32.51
CA PHE A 55 -11.90 11.04 -33.57
C PHE A 55 -12.90 9.88 -33.69
N GLY A 56 -13.74 9.65 -32.69
CA GLY A 56 -14.79 8.63 -32.66
C GLY A 56 -14.67 7.64 -31.52
N GLY A 57 -13.80 7.90 -30.56
CA GLY A 57 -13.58 7.08 -29.39
C GLY A 57 -12.37 6.14 -29.49
N PHE A 58 -12.14 5.42 -28.41
CA PHE A 58 -10.99 4.52 -28.22
C PHE A 58 -11.28 3.52 -27.12
N THR A 59 -10.50 2.46 -27.02
CA THR A 59 -10.48 1.60 -25.85
C THR A 59 -9.64 2.28 -24.78
N ASN A 60 -10.27 2.58 -23.64
CA ASN A 60 -9.61 3.19 -22.50
C ASN A 60 -8.97 2.10 -21.64
N PHE A 61 -7.81 2.38 -21.12
CA PHE A 61 -7.19 1.63 -20.02
C PHE A 61 -7.26 2.51 -18.78
N TRP A 62 -7.98 2.02 -17.81
CA TRP A 62 -8.05 2.63 -16.49
C TRP A 62 -8.00 1.54 -15.45
N ASP A 63 -6.86 1.39 -14.87
CA ASP A 63 -6.68 0.55 -13.70
C ASP A 63 -5.36 0.88 -13.01
N THR A 64 -5.26 0.47 -11.77
CA THR A 64 -4.06 0.61 -10.95
C THR A 64 -3.95 -0.58 -10.01
N ASN A 65 -2.74 -1.00 -9.72
CA ASN A 65 -2.48 -2.05 -8.73
C ASN A 65 -3.03 -1.69 -7.33
N SER A 66 -3.23 -0.40 -7.07
CA SER A 66 -3.78 0.10 -5.80
C SER A 66 -5.29 -0.02 -5.68
N TYR A 67 -6.03 -0.26 -6.78
CA TYR A 67 -7.49 -0.23 -6.77
C TYR A 67 -8.12 -1.20 -5.78
N GLY A 68 -7.56 -2.39 -5.65
CA GLY A 68 -8.01 -3.38 -4.68
C GLY A 68 -7.85 -2.91 -3.24
N SER A 69 -6.72 -2.28 -2.91
CA SER A 69 -6.50 -1.69 -1.58
C SER A 69 -7.38 -0.48 -1.34
N TRP A 70 -7.58 0.39 -2.33
CA TRP A 70 -8.47 1.54 -2.21
C TRP A 70 -9.91 1.15 -1.89
N SER A 71 -10.40 0.06 -2.45
CA SER A 71 -11.73 -0.46 -2.15
C SER A 71 -11.86 -1.06 -0.76
N LYS A 72 -10.75 -1.40 -0.09
CA LYS A 72 -10.72 -2.01 1.25
C LYS A 72 -10.37 -1.02 2.36
N THR A 73 -9.58 -0.01 2.05
CA THR A 73 -9.13 1.00 3.02
C THR A 73 -10.27 1.62 3.84
N PRO A 74 -11.45 1.96 3.28
CA PRO A 74 -12.56 2.51 4.06
C PRO A 74 -13.06 1.59 5.17
N PHE A 75 -12.94 0.28 5.01
CA PHE A 75 -13.31 -0.67 6.04
C PHE A 75 -12.29 -0.76 7.18
N VAL A 76 -11.06 -0.30 6.95
CA VAL A 76 -9.99 -0.32 7.95
C VAL A 76 -9.93 0.99 8.71
N ILE A 77 -9.98 2.13 8.01
CA ILE A 77 -9.77 3.46 8.61
C ILE A 77 -11.04 4.30 8.73
N GLY A 78 -12.20 3.77 8.31
CA GLY A 78 -13.51 4.41 8.47
C GLY A 78 -13.82 5.54 7.49
N PHE A 79 -12.93 5.88 6.55
CA PHE A 79 -13.18 6.89 5.53
C PHE A 79 -12.53 6.54 4.19
N HIS A 80 -13.03 7.15 3.10
CA HIS A 80 -12.53 6.88 1.75
C HIS A 80 -11.31 7.75 1.45
N HIS A 81 -10.16 7.14 1.26
CA HIS A 81 -8.88 7.87 1.10
C HIS A 81 -8.76 8.61 -0.25
N ASP A 82 -9.56 8.25 -1.27
CA ASP A 82 -9.60 8.99 -2.54
C ASP A 82 -10.21 10.38 -2.38
N ASN A 83 -10.99 10.59 -1.36
CA ASN A 83 -11.61 11.87 -1.10
C ASN A 83 -10.67 12.77 -0.31
N MET A 84 -9.67 13.30 -1.00
CA MET A 84 -8.63 14.14 -0.41
C MET A 84 -9.17 15.39 0.33
N GLN A 85 -10.44 15.74 0.11
CA GLN A 85 -11.07 16.93 0.71
C GLN A 85 -11.67 16.65 2.08
N ASP A 86 -12.04 15.40 2.36
CA ASP A 86 -12.74 15.02 3.60
C ASP A 86 -11.84 14.20 4.55
N GLN A 87 -10.52 14.25 4.36
CA GLN A 87 -9.60 13.51 5.21
C GLN A 87 -9.53 14.12 6.59
N THR A 88 -9.82 13.30 7.58
CA THR A 88 -9.77 13.63 9.01
C THR A 88 -8.60 12.96 9.71
N ILE A 89 -7.57 12.59 8.94
CA ILE A 89 -6.34 12.02 9.48
C ILE A 89 -5.42 13.11 10.03
N ASN A 90 -4.51 12.70 10.90
CA ASN A 90 -3.53 13.59 11.49
C ASN A 90 -2.68 14.30 10.43
N ASP A 91 -2.32 15.54 10.72
CA ASP A 91 -1.34 16.27 9.93
C ASP A 91 0.06 15.66 10.10
N ARG A 92 0.90 15.78 9.08
CA ARG A 92 2.31 15.32 9.15
C ARG A 92 3.12 16.00 10.25
N TYR A 93 2.72 17.20 10.66
CA TYR A 93 3.36 17.87 11.79
C TYR A 93 3.14 17.15 13.11
N ASP A 94 2.09 16.36 13.24
CA ASP A 94 1.77 15.57 14.43
C ASP A 94 2.75 14.40 14.65
N LEU A 95 3.49 13.99 13.63
CA LEU A 95 4.54 12.99 13.75
C LEU A 95 5.58 13.30 14.84
N ARG A 96 5.74 14.58 15.22
CA ARG A 96 6.64 14.99 16.30
C ARG A 96 6.17 14.58 17.68
N ASN A 97 4.91 14.21 17.81
CA ASN A 97 4.30 13.72 19.04
C ASN A 97 4.36 12.19 19.17
N CYS A 98 4.84 11.50 18.13
CA CYS A 98 5.01 10.05 18.15
C CYS A 98 6.27 9.67 18.93
N GLU A 99 6.18 8.63 19.75
CA GLU A 99 7.33 7.99 20.38
C GLU A 99 7.99 6.99 19.43
N THR A 100 7.19 6.25 18.70
CA THR A 100 7.65 5.26 17.71
C THR A 100 6.90 5.43 16.39
N ILE A 101 7.63 5.39 15.29
CA ILE A 101 7.09 5.45 13.93
C ILE A 101 7.51 4.18 13.19
N VAL A 102 6.53 3.36 12.82
CA VAL A 102 6.72 2.15 12.02
C VAL A 102 6.47 2.46 10.55
N MET A 103 7.45 2.23 9.71
CA MET A 103 7.37 2.47 8.27
C MET A 103 7.43 1.15 7.53
N MET A 104 6.38 0.84 6.77
CA MET A 104 6.31 -0.40 5.97
C MET A 104 6.31 -0.07 4.48
N ALA A 105 7.21 -0.71 3.74
CA ALA A 105 7.33 -0.57 2.29
C ALA A 105 7.42 0.91 1.82
N MET A 106 8.09 1.74 2.59
CA MET A 106 8.22 3.18 2.34
C MET A 106 9.68 3.60 2.27
N ASN A 107 10.05 4.28 1.19
CA ASN A 107 11.38 4.88 1.06
C ASN A 107 11.30 6.37 0.66
N PRO A 108 10.75 7.26 1.53
CA PRO A 108 10.60 8.67 1.20
C PRO A 108 11.93 9.40 0.98
N ALA A 109 13.04 8.94 1.53
CA ALA A 109 14.37 9.51 1.24
C ALA A 109 14.75 9.36 -0.22
N TRP A 110 14.26 8.33 -0.90
CA TRP A 110 14.43 8.11 -2.33
C TRP A 110 13.29 8.74 -3.17
N SER A 111 12.04 8.41 -2.82
CA SER A 111 10.89 8.71 -3.69
C SER A 111 10.26 10.09 -3.46
N ALA A 112 10.44 10.67 -2.29
CA ALA A 112 9.80 11.92 -1.88
C ALA A 112 10.67 12.70 -0.87
N ALA A 113 11.90 12.97 -1.26
CA ALA A 113 12.92 13.55 -0.39
C ALA A 113 12.59 14.96 0.14
N GLY A 114 11.67 15.68 -0.45
CA GLY A 114 11.31 17.05 -0.05
C GLY A 114 10.60 17.13 1.31
N SER A 115 9.38 17.67 1.31
CA SER A 115 8.65 17.95 2.57
C SER A 115 8.30 16.71 3.39
N GLN A 116 8.13 15.56 2.78
CA GLN A 116 7.85 14.32 3.52
C GLN A 116 9.05 13.94 4.40
N MET A 117 10.22 13.84 3.81
CA MET A 117 11.42 13.44 4.54
C MET A 117 11.79 14.46 5.62
N TRP A 118 11.56 15.75 5.36
CA TRP A 118 11.76 16.79 6.34
C TRP A 118 10.91 16.58 7.61
N ASN A 119 9.65 16.19 7.48
CA ASN A 119 8.77 15.89 8.62
C ASN A 119 9.26 14.72 9.47
N TYR A 120 9.77 13.65 8.84
CA TYR A 120 10.37 12.53 9.57
C TYR A 120 11.66 12.93 10.31
N TRP A 121 12.48 13.79 9.72
CA TRP A 121 13.65 14.35 10.43
C TRP A 121 13.25 15.21 11.63
N GLN A 122 12.16 15.97 11.52
CA GLN A 122 11.64 16.73 12.65
C GLN A 122 11.12 15.82 13.76
N ALA A 123 10.46 14.73 13.42
CA ALA A 123 10.02 13.71 14.38
C ALA A 123 11.23 13.04 15.05
N LYS A 124 12.26 12.67 14.29
CA LYS A 124 13.53 12.15 14.85
C LYS A 124 14.17 13.15 15.80
N ALA A 125 14.25 14.42 15.43
CA ALA A 125 14.78 15.48 16.27
C ALA A 125 13.97 15.71 17.56
N ALA A 126 12.66 15.41 17.52
CA ALA A 126 11.79 15.44 18.70
C ALA A 126 11.94 14.19 19.59
N GLY A 127 12.67 13.18 19.16
CA GLY A 127 12.96 11.97 19.94
C GLY A 127 12.25 10.70 19.47
N ALA A 128 11.47 10.77 18.37
CA ALA A 128 10.81 9.59 17.84
C ALA A 128 11.83 8.51 17.40
N LYS A 129 11.52 7.27 17.73
CA LYS A 129 12.21 6.07 17.25
C LYS A 129 11.61 5.62 15.93
N PHE A 130 12.44 5.05 15.06
CA PHE A 130 11.98 4.56 13.77
C PHE A 130 12.24 3.06 13.63
N ILE A 131 11.22 2.35 13.16
CA ILE A 131 11.31 0.94 12.76
C ILE A 131 10.93 0.89 11.28
N VAL A 132 11.82 0.36 10.44
CA VAL A 132 11.58 0.21 9.00
C VAL A 132 11.46 -1.26 8.65
N VAL A 133 10.29 -1.65 8.17
CA VAL A 133 10.00 -3.01 7.69
C VAL A 133 10.06 -2.98 6.17
N ASP A 134 11.14 -3.51 5.60
CA ASP A 134 11.41 -3.41 4.16
C ASP A 134 12.33 -4.56 3.73
N PRO A 135 12.20 -5.10 2.51
CA PRO A 135 13.14 -6.08 1.97
C PRO A 135 14.58 -5.60 1.87
N MET A 136 14.80 -4.28 1.81
CA MET A 136 16.12 -3.67 1.69
C MET A 136 16.39 -2.73 2.87
N TYR A 137 17.67 -2.63 3.26
CA TYR A 137 18.11 -1.53 4.10
C TYR A 137 18.16 -0.26 3.26
N SER A 138 17.07 0.50 3.31
CA SER A 138 16.83 1.64 2.43
C SER A 138 17.54 2.92 2.89
N GLU A 139 17.60 3.92 2.00
CA GLU A 139 18.11 5.27 2.33
C GLU A 139 17.31 5.91 3.47
N THR A 140 16.02 5.59 3.57
CA THR A 140 15.17 6.04 4.68
C THR A 140 15.61 5.40 6.00
N ALA A 141 15.84 4.10 6.02
CA ALA A 141 16.32 3.40 7.19
C ALA A 141 17.67 3.96 7.66
N ALA A 142 18.60 4.16 6.72
CA ALA A 142 19.92 4.70 6.99
C ALA A 142 19.87 6.15 7.54
N THR A 143 19.08 7.02 6.88
CA THR A 143 18.99 8.45 7.25
C THR A 143 18.31 8.67 8.60
N LEU A 144 17.31 7.85 8.90
CA LEU A 144 16.57 7.94 10.16
C LEU A 144 17.26 7.16 11.31
N ASP A 145 18.33 6.41 11.01
CA ASP A 145 18.97 5.51 11.97
C ASP A 145 17.94 4.53 12.57
N ALA A 146 17.14 3.96 11.69
CA ALA A 146 16.01 3.15 12.06
C ALA A 146 16.43 1.72 12.38
N GLU A 147 15.71 1.08 13.32
CA GLU A 147 15.73 -0.37 13.42
C GLU A 147 15.16 -0.95 12.11
N TRP A 148 15.91 -1.83 11.45
CA TRP A 148 15.49 -2.46 10.23
C TRP A 148 15.06 -3.90 10.45
N ILE A 149 13.83 -4.20 10.04
CA ILE A 149 13.28 -5.56 10.04
C ILE A 149 13.19 -6.02 8.59
N PRO A 150 14.07 -6.90 8.12
CA PRO A 150 14.01 -7.44 6.78
C PRO A 150 12.84 -8.41 6.63
N ILE A 151 12.06 -8.26 5.55
CA ILE A 151 11.02 -9.23 5.17
C ILE A 151 11.15 -9.62 3.70
N ARG A 152 10.63 -10.79 3.33
CA ARG A 152 10.52 -11.16 1.93
C ARG A 152 9.44 -10.31 1.25
N PRO A 153 9.62 -9.90 -0.03
CA PRO A 153 8.60 -9.17 -0.77
C PRO A 153 7.25 -9.90 -0.77
N ALA A 154 6.16 -9.13 -0.66
CA ALA A 154 4.77 -9.61 -0.66
C ALA A 154 4.38 -10.55 0.50
N THR A 155 5.09 -10.47 1.62
CA THR A 155 4.78 -11.27 2.83
C THR A 155 4.30 -10.43 4.01
N ASP A 156 3.98 -9.16 3.79
CA ASP A 156 3.53 -8.19 4.80
C ASP A 156 2.33 -8.72 5.60
N MET A 157 1.38 -9.38 4.93
CA MET A 157 0.20 -9.93 5.58
C MET A 157 0.58 -10.99 6.62
N ALA A 158 1.46 -11.93 6.28
CA ALA A 158 1.90 -12.96 7.23
C ALA A 158 2.66 -12.33 8.41
N PHE A 159 3.52 -11.35 8.13
CA PHE A 159 4.24 -10.61 9.15
C PHE A 159 3.29 -9.92 10.13
N LEU A 160 2.30 -9.15 9.64
CA LEU A 160 1.33 -8.43 10.46
C LEU A 160 0.38 -9.35 11.24
N LEU A 161 0.02 -10.50 10.67
CA LEU A 161 -0.75 -11.53 11.40
C LEU A 161 0.07 -12.10 12.55
N GLY A 162 1.37 -12.32 12.37
CA GLY A 162 2.28 -12.71 13.44
C GLY A 162 2.41 -11.66 14.54
N VAL A 163 2.44 -10.37 14.18
CA VAL A 163 2.44 -9.26 15.15
C VAL A 163 1.12 -9.26 15.93
N ALA A 164 -0.02 -9.38 15.27
CA ALA A 164 -1.33 -9.44 15.93
C ALA A 164 -1.45 -10.63 16.87
N TYR A 165 -0.96 -11.80 16.48
CA TYR A 165 -0.91 -12.96 17.37
C TYR A 165 -0.04 -12.72 18.59
N ALA A 166 1.15 -12.13 18.41
CA ALA A 166 2.05 -11.81 19.52
C ALA A 166 1.44 -10.81 20.51
N MET A 167 0.68 -9.82 20.01
CA MET A 167 -0.06 -8.89 20.88
C MET A 167 -1.12 -9.63 21.72
N LEU A 168 -1.90 -10.51 21.08
CA LEU A 168 -2.91 -11.32 21.78
C LEU A 168 -2.28 -12.29 22.81
N GLU A 169 -1.15 -12.89 22.48
CA GLU A 169 -0.41 -13.82 23.33
C GLU A 169 0.16 -13.13 24.58
N ALA A 170 0.71 -11.94 24.41
CA ALA A 170 1.38 -11.21 25.49
C ALA A 170 0.42 -10.33 26.33
N ASP A 171 -0.79 -10.09 25.87
CA ASP A 171 -1.71 -9.10 26.43
C ASP A 171 -2.07 -9.35 27.90
N GLU A 172 -2.29 -10.62 28.31
CA GLU A 172 -2.61 -10.95 29.69
C GLU A 172 -1.50 -10.53 30.68
N ALA A 173 -0.25 -10.62 30.25
CA ALA A 173 0.91 -10.31 31.08
C ALA A 173 1.38 -8.86 30.95
N GLU A 174 1.26 -8.29 29.77
CA GLU A 174 1.89 -7.00 29.40
C GLU A 174 0.84 -5.89 29.14
N GLY A 175 -0.44 -6.20 28.95
CA GLY A 175 -1.51 -5.20 28.74
C GLY A 175 -1.37 -4.43 27.43
N LEU A 176 -0.99 -5.10 26.35
CA LEU A 176 -0.65 -4.47 25.07
C LEU A 176 -1.87 -3.96 24.29
N ILE A 177 -3.06 -4.47 24.58
CA ILE A 177 -4.28 -4.22 23.79
C ILE A 177 -5.21 -3.25 24.50
N ASP A 178 -5.62 -2.20 23.80
CA ASP A 178 -6.69 -1.31 24.25
C ASP A 178 -8.06 -1.95 23.92
N TRP A 179 -8.55 -2.79 24.83
CA TRP A 179 -9.84 -3.45 24.67
C TRP A 179 -11.02 -2.49 24.65
N ASP A 180 -10.95 -1.36 25.36
CA ASP A 180 -12.01 -0.36 25.33
C ASP A 180 -12.11 0.28 23.95
N PHE A 181 -10.96 0.61 23.33
CA PHE A 181 -10.92 1.09 21.96
C PHE A 181 -11.46 0.04 20.97
N LEU A 182 -11.00 -1.21 21.05
CA LEU A 182 -11.45 -2.28 20.15
C LEU A 182 -12.95 -2.49 20.24
N ASN A 183 -13.49 -2.57 21.44
CA ASN A 183 -14.91 -2.80 21.66
C ASN A 183 -15.80 -1.65 21.17
N ARG A 184 -15.33 -0.42 21.24
CA ARG A 184 -16.11 0.77 20.83
C ARG A 184 -15.90 1.15 19.36
N CYS A 185 -14.71 0.93 18.82
CA CYS A 185 -14.27 1.55 17.57
C CYS A 185 -14.05 0.55 16.43
N THR A 186 -14.11 -0.75 16.69
CA THR A 186 -13.91 -1.77 15.65
C THR A 186 -15.12 -2.66 15.46
N VAL A 187 -15.22 -3.26 14.28
CA VAL A 187 -16.29 -4.18 13.89
C VAL A 187 -15.65 -5.45 13.35
N GLY A 188 -16.11 -6.61 13.85
CA GLY A 188 -15.62 -7.90 13.37
C GLY A 188 -14.26 -8.32 13.95
N PHE A 189 -13.81 -7.67 15.02
CA PHE A 189 -12.60 -8.09 15.71
C PHE A 189 -12.79 -9.45 16.40
N ASP A 190 -13.88 -9.65 17.10
CA ASP A 190 -14.26 -10.90 17.76
C ASP A 190 -15.72 -11.28 17.47
N ALA A 191 -16.19 -12.40 18.05
CA ALA A 191 -17.52 -12.92 17.80
C ALA A 191 -18.64 -12.01 18.34
N GLU A 192 -18.39 -11.27 19.43
CA GLU A 192 -19.38 -10.39 20.06
C GLU A 192 -19.60 -9.12 19.24
N HIS A 193 -18.59 -8.67 18.50
CA HIS A 193 -18.61 -7.45 17.70
C HIS A 193 -18.80 -7.72 16.20
N MET A 194 -19.30 -8.92 15.83
CA MET A 194 -19.67 -9.23 14.46
C MET A 194 -20.99 -8.56 14.07
N PRO A 195 -21.07 -7.92 12.87
CA PRO A 195 -22.34 -7.44 12.36
C PRO A 195 -23.33 -8.57 12.15
N SER A 196 -24.59 -8.37 12.56
CA SER A 196 -25.64 -9.38 12.43
C SER A 196 -25.98 -9.74 10.99
N ASP A 197 -25.69 -8.84 10.05
CA ASP A 197 -25.88 -8.99 8.61
C ASP A 197 -24.63 -9.45 7.86
N ALA A 198 -23.54 -9.74 8.56
CA ALA A 198 -22.31 -10.24 7.95
C ALA A 198 -22.57 -11.58 7.25
N LYS A 199 -22.18 -11.65 5.96
CA LYS A 199 -22.36 -12.86 5.15
C LYS A 199 -21.58 -14.06 5.67
N GLN A 200 -20.46 -13.81 6.33
CA GLN A 200 -19.62 -14.80 6.99
C GLN A 200 -19.43 -14.37 8.44
N GLN A 201 -19.61 -15.32 9.35
CA GLN A 201 -19.44 -15.11 10.78
C GLN A 201 -18.01 -15.48 11.22
N THR A 202 -17.03 -15.01 10.46
CA THR A 202 -15.60 -15.20 10.75
C THR A 202 -15.02 -13.90 11.25
N ASN A 203 -14.51 -13.86 12.46
CA ASN A 203 -13.90 -12.68 13.07
C ASN A 203 -12.37 -12.75 13.01
N PHE A 204 -11.73 -11.60 13.23
CA PHE A 204 -10.28 -11.47 13.10
C PHE A 204 -9.52 -12.23 14.17
N LYS A 205 -9.93 -12.12 15.43
CA LYS A 205 -9.26 -12.75 16.57
C LYS A 205 -9.20 -14.28 16.41
N ASP A 206 -10.33 -14.91 16.13
CA ASP A 206 -10.41 -16.35 15.94
C ASP A 206 -9.62 -16.82 14.71
N TYR A 207 -9.58 -16.01 13.64
CA TYR A 207 -8.74 -16.26 12.47
C TYR A 207 -7.26 -16.25 12.82
N VAL A 208 -6.81 -15.25 13.55
CA VAL A 208 -5.40 -15.14 13.98
C VAL A 208 -5.02 -16.31 14.88
N GLN A 209 -5.93 -16.74 15.76
CA GLN A 209 -5.72 -17.88 16.64
C GLN A 209 -5.85 -19.25 15.97
N GLY A 210 -6.24 -19.28 14.67
CA GLY A 210 -6.31 -20.50 13.87
C GLY A 210 -7.59 -21.30 14.02
N ALA A 211 -8.66 -20.70 14.56
CA ALA A 211 -9.91 -21.39 14.80
C ALA A 211 -10.61 -21.90 13.52
N TYR A 212 -10.34 -21.27 12.37
CA TYR A 212 -11.00 -21.61 11.10
C TYR A 212 -10.18 -22.52 10.19
N ASP A 213 -8.86 -22.53 10.35
CA ASP A 213 -7.95 -23.26 9.44
C ASP A 213 -6.96 -24.15 10.19
N ASN A 214 -7.11 -24.30 11.51
CA ASN A 214 -6.22 -25.04 12.40
C ASN A 214 -4.74 -24.58 12.31
N THR A 215 -4.54 -23.30 11.94
CA THR A 215 -3.20 -22.73 11.75
C THR A 215 -3.09 -21.42 12.54
N PRO A 216 -2.68 -21.45 13.80
CA PRO A 216 -2.40 -20.22 14.57
C PRO A 216 -1.29 -19.41 13.87
N LYS A 217 -1.51 -18.10 13.74
CA LYS A 217 -0.60 -17.20 13.02
C LYS A 217 0.54 -16.73 13.92
N THR A 218 1.20 -17.69 14.59
CA THR A 218 2.27 -17.39 15.56
C THR A 218 3.44 -16.64 14.91
N PRO A 219 4.29 -15.97 15.70
CA PRO A 219 5.52 -15.38 15.18
C PRO A 219 6.42 -16.38 14.45
N GLU A 220 6.44 -17.65 14.87
CA GLU A 220 7.20 -18.72 14.21
C GLU A 220 6.61 -19.04 12.84
N TRP A 221 5.28 -19.21 12.74
CA TRP A 221 4.57 -19.39 11.47
C TRP A 221 4.84 -18.21 10.52
N ALA A 222 4.74 -16.99 11.01
CA ALA A 222 5.00 -15.80 10.21
C ALA A 222 6.46 -15.74 9.73
N SER A 223 7.41 -16.07 10.60
CA SER A 223 8.85 -16.09 10.32
C SER A 223 9.20 -17.02 9.14
N GLU A 224 8.62 -18.20 9.09
CA GLU A 224 8.84 -19.15 7.98
C GLU A 224 8.44 -18.54 6.63
N ILE A 225 7.37 -17.73 6.61
CA ILE A 225 6.85 -17.09 5.40
C ILE A 225 7.62 -15.81 5.08
N CYS A 226 7.75 -14.90 6.06
CA CYS A 226 8.25 -13.54 5.81
C CYS A 226 9.77 -13.41 5.99
N GLY A 227 10.40 -14.32 6.72
CA GLY A 227 11.84 -14.30 6.97
C GLY A 227 12.28 -13.38 8.12
N ALA A 228 11.40 -12.56 8.70
CA ALA A 228 11.71 -11.84 9.93
C ALA A 228 11.83 -12.81 11.11
N SER A 229 12.69 -12.49 12.06
CA SER A 229 12.82 -13.37 13.25
C SER A 229 11.57 -13.29 14.13
N PRO A 230 11.19 -14.39 14.81
CA PRO A 230 10.07 -14.36 15.77
C PRO A 230 10.26 -13.32 16.88
N GLU A 231 11.49 -13.06 17.27
CA GLU A 231 11.83 -12.04 18.24
C GLU A 231 11.54 -10.63 17.73
N ALA A 232 11.92 -10.31 16.47
CA ALA A 232 11.62 -9.02 15.87
C ALA A 232 10.10 -8.79 15.74
N ILE A 233 9.33 -9.85 15.43
CA ILE A 233 7.84 -9.79 15.38
C ILE A 233 7.28 -9.46 16.78
N ARG A 234 7.76 -10.13 17.83
CA ARG A 234 7.32 -9.86 19.21
C ARG A 234 7.76 -8.48 19.70
N ASN A 235 8.95 -8.03 19.35
CA ASN A 235 9.43 -6.69 19.71
C ASN A 235 8.58 -5.61 19.03
N LEU A 236 8.23 -5.79 17.76
CA LEU A 236 7.32 -4.87 17.08
C LEU A 236 5.93 -4.87 17.72
N ALA A 237 5.40 -6.04 18.11
CA ALA A 237 4.12 -6.14 18.81
C ALA A 237 4.12 -5.30 20.10
N ARG A 238 5.19 -5.34 20.88
CA ARG A 238 5.35 -4.51 22.08
C ARG A 238 5.46 -3.03 21.75
N ALA A 239 6.25 -2.68 20.72
CA ALA A 239 6.41 -1.28 20.30
C ALA A 239 5.09 -0.66 19.76
N MET A 240 4.15 -1.48 19.30
CA MET A 240 2.82 -1.06 18.83
C MET A 240 1.74 -1.19 19.91
N GLY A 241 2.07 -1.72 21.06
CA GLY A 241 1.12 -1.93 22.15
C GLY A 241 0.63 -0.63 22.78
N LYS A 242 -0.43 -0.75 23.55
CA LYS A 242 -0.99 0.35 24.32
C LYS A 242 0.07 0.92 25.28
N ASP A 243 0.13 2.24 25.37
CA ASP A 243 1.01 2.96 26.29
C ASP A 243 2.53 2.80 26.02
N HIS A 244 2.92 2.51 24.77
CA HIS A 244 4.32 2.42 24.34
C HIS A 244 4.65 3.38 23.20
#